data_a8d39e7f462a9f8aff74d394d663d723
#
_entry.id   a8d39e7f462a9f8aff74d394d663d723
#
_cell.length_a   1.000
_cell.length_b   1.000
_cell.length_c   1.000
_cell.angle_alpha   90.00
_cell.angle_beta   90.00
_cell.angle_gamma   90.00
#
_symmetry.space_group_name_H-M   'P 1'
#
loop_
_entity.id
_entity.type
_entity.pdbx_description
1 polymer ?
#
loop_
_entity_poly.entity_id
_entity_poly.type
_entity_poly.pdbx_seq_one_letter_code
_entity_poly.pdbx_strand_id
1 'polypeptide(L)'
;PASFADLAERLMPSVVNISTTTTVTTNTNPFPGFQFPPGSPFEDMFKEFGTPQKRKSSALGSGFIIDEKGIVITNNHVIQDSEDIVVRVGGDKEYKATIIGADPLSDIAVLQIDSKEKFIPVKFGDSDKARIGDWVIAIGNPFGLGGTVTSGIISARNRSIGLSRYEDYIQTDASINSGNSGGPLFDMNGDVIGINT
;
A
#
# COMPACT_ATOMS: atom_id res chain seq x y z
N PRO A 1 -14.77 -23.99 5.25
CA PRO A 1 -15.93 -23.60 4.45
C PRO A 1 -15.85 -24.22 3.04
N ALA A 2 -16.99 -24.45 2.43
CA ALA A 2 -17.05 -24.97 1.07
C ALA A 2 -16.58 -23.93 0.02
N SER A 3 -16.73 -22.66 0.32
CA SER A 3 -16.33 -21.54 -0.54
C SER A 3 -16.10 -20.28 0.27
N PHE A 4 -15.21 -19.40 -0.21
CA PHE A 4 -15.01 -18.05 0.31
C PHE A 4 -15.74 -16.98 -0.53
N ALA A 5 -16.49 -17.39 -1.56
CA ALA A 5 -17.05 -16.48 -2.54
C ALA A 5 -17.98 -15.42 -1.94
N ASP A 6 -18.90 -15.81 -1.08
CA ASP A 6 -19.85 -14.88 -0.45
C ASP A 6 -19.13 -13.87 0.46
N LEU A 7 -18.16 -14.34 1.22
CA LEU A 7 -17.36 -13.49 2.10
C LEU A 7 -16.52 -12.50 1.29
N ALA A 8 -15.85 -12.98 0.24
CA ALA A 8 -15.05 -12.14 -0.64
C ALA A 8 -15.90 -11.07 -1.34
N GLU A 9 -17.07 -11.42 -1.86
CA GLU A 9 -17.98 -10.50 -2.51
C GLU A 9 -18.45 -9.39 -1.57
N ARG A 10 -18.70 -9.71 -0.31
CA ARG A 10 -19.09 -8.74 0.71
C ARG A 10 -17.96 -7.78 1.08
N LEU A 11 -16.72 -8.26 1.12
CA LEU A 11 -15.56 -7.51 1.62
C LEU A 11 -14.81 -6.71 0.53
N MET A 12 -14.84 -7.16 -0.71
CA MET A 12 -14.15 -6.50 -1.81
C MET A 12 -14.45 -5.01 -1.98
N PRO A 13 -15.70 -4.52 -1.80
CA PRO A 13 -16.00 -3.09 -1.94
C PRO A 13 -15.25 -2.19 -0.97
N SER A 14 -14.76 -2.73 0.13
CA SER A 14 -14.01 -2.00 1.15
C SER A 14 -12.50 -2.02 0.92
N VAL A 15 -12.02 -2.83 -0.02
CA VAL A 15 -10.60 -2.94 -0.38
C VAL A 15 -10.32 -2.04 -1.57
N VAL A 16 -9.37 -1.14 -1.41
CA VAL A 16 -9.11 -0.07 -2.37
C VAL A 16 -7.73 -0.22 -3.01
N ASN A 17 -7.59 0.35 -4.20
CA ASN A 17 -6.31 0.57 -4.83
C ASN A 17 -5.76 1.93 -4.40
N ILE A 18 -4.46 1.99 -4.15
CA ILE A 18 -3.75 3.21 -3.84
C ILE A 18 -2.69 3.44 -4.90
N SER A 19 -2.77 4.60 -5.55
CA SER A 19 -1.83 5.05 -6.56
C SER A 19 -1.15 6.31 -6.05
N THR A 20 0.17 6.34 -6.10
CA THR A 20 0.95 7.48 -5.63
C THR A 20 1.86 7.99 -6.72
N THR A 21 2.12 9.30 -6.69
CA THR A 21 3.04 9.97 -7.59
C THR A 21 4.14 10.65 -6.79
N THR A 22 5.38 10.41 -7.18
CA THR A 22 6.57 11.00 -6.57
C THR A 22 7.44 11.60 -7.66
N THR A 23 7.98 12.79 -7.43
CA THR A 23 8.96 13.38 -8.33
C THR A 23 10.36 12.95 -7.90
N VAL A 24 11.05 12.21 -8.77
CA VAL A 24 12.44 11.81 -8.57
C VAL A 24 13.34 12.72 -9.41
N THR A 25 14.27 13.42 -8.75
CA THR A 25 15.31 14.18 -9.44
C THR A 25 16.49 13.27 -9.70
N THR A 26 16.68 12.87 -10.96
CA THR A 26 17.89 12.12 -11.38
C THR A 26 18.94 13.11 -11.86
N ASN A 27 20.05 13.16 -11.14
CA ASN A 27 21.23 13.90 -11.58
C ASN A 27 22.05 12.99 -12.48
N THR A 28 21.85 13.10 -13.79
CA THR A 28 22.62 12.35 -14.79
C THR A 28 23.89 13.12 -15.17
N ASN A 29 24.76 13.35 -14.21
CA ASN A 29 26.13 13.79 -14.54
C ASN A 29 26.99 12.52 -14.73
N PRO A 30 27.34 12.15 -15.97
CA PRO A 30 28.17 10.97 -16.21
C PRO A 30 29.58 11.12 -15.64
N PHE A 31 30.00 12.34 -15.25
CA PHE A 31 31.30 12.63 -14.68
C PHE A 31 31.21 13.52 -13.46
N PRO A 32 30.79 12.97 -12.28
CA PRO A 32 30.71 13.75 -11.05
C PRO A 32 32.12 14.26 -10.68
N GLY A 33 32.25 15.59 -10.55
CA GLY A 33 33.49 16.26 -10.18
C GLY A 33 34.37 16.71 -11.35
N PHE A 34 33.95 16.52 -12.59
CA PHE A 34 34.65 17.03 -13.75
C PHE A 34 34.11 18.39 -14.17
N GLN A 35 34.91 19.45 -14.11
CA GLN A 35 34.59 20.77 -14.63
C GLN A 35 35.36 21.02 -15.92
N PHE A 36 34.66 21.38 -16.99
CA PHE A 36 35.27 21.81 -18.23
C PHE A 36 35.82 23.23 -18.08
N PRO A 37 36.96 23.55 -18.73
CA PRO A 37 37.47 24.90 -18.77
C PRO A 37 36.40 25.85 -19.35
N PRO A 38 36.26 27.09 -18.82
CA PRO A 38 35.33 28.10 -19.35
C PRO A 38 35.63 28.32 -20.85
N GLY A 39 34.57 28.29 -21.69
CA GLY A 39 34.69 28.48 -23.14
C GLY A 39 34.97 27.22 -23.95
N SER A 40 34.95 26.02 -23.31
CA SER A 40 35.04 24.75 -24.03
C SER A 40 33.80 24.52 -24.89
N PRO A 41 33.91 24.05 -26.16
CA PRO A 41 32.75 23.73 -27.00
C PRO A 41 31.92 22.56 -26.44
N PHE A 42 32.43 21.83 -25.45
CA PHE A 42 31.71 20.77 -24.75
C PHE A 42 30.93 21.26 -23.53
N GLU A 43 31.15 22.53 -23.11
CA GLU A 43 30.48 23.08 -21.93
C GLU A 43 28.97 23.15 -22.10
N ASP A 44 28.47 23.61 -23.26
CA ASP A 44 27.06 23.71 -23.58
C ASP A 44 26.41 22.32 -23.75
N MET A 45 27.13 21.36 -24.32
CA MET A 45 26.65 20.01 -24.51
C MET A 45 26.53 19.28 -23.17
N PHE A 46 27.43 19.51 -22.22
CA PHE A 46 27.39 18.93 -20.89
C PHE A 46 26.43 19.64 -19.94
N LYS A 47 26.11 20.92 -20.19
CA LYS A 47 25.03 21.62 -19.48
C LYS A 47 23.66 20.99 -19.77
N GLU A 48 23.42 20.52 -20.98
CA GLU A 48 22.21 19.77 -21.33
C GLU A 48 22.14 18.41 -20.63
N PHE A 49 23.28 17.71 -20.49
CA PHE A 49 23.34 16.40 -19.80
C PHE A 49 23.41 16.52 -18.28
N GLY A 50 23.82 17.66 -17.74
CA GLY A 50 23.96 17.93 -16.31
C GLY A 50 22.74 18.57 -15.67
N THR A 51 21.66 18.86 -16.41
CA THR A 51 20.42 19.36 -15.86
C THR A 51 19.70 18.25 -15.10
N PRO A 52 19.35 18.47 -13.82
CA PRO A 52 18.54 17.52 -13.06
C PRO A 52 17.22 17.25 -13.81
N GLN A 53 17.04 16.05 -14.32
CA GLN A 53 15.77 15.65 -14.92
C GLN A 53 14.82 15.22 -13.83
N LYS A 54 13.71 15.94 -13.70
CA LYS A 54 12.62 15.55 -12.83
C LYS A 54 11.78 14.49 -13.54
N ARG A 55 11.76 13.28 -12.98
CA ARG A 55 10.88 12.20 -13.43
C ARG A 55 9.79 11.97 -12.39
N LYS A 56 8.55 11.81 -12.85
CA LYS A 56 7.46 11.33 -12.01
C LYS A 56 7.53 9.81 -11.94
N SER A 57 7.59 9.29 -10.73
CA SER A 57 7.49 7.87 -10.43
C SER A 57 6.14 7.58 -9.80
N SER A 58 5.50 6.50 -10.18
CA SER A 58 4.24 6.05 -9.59
C SER A 58 4.46 4.73 -8.85
N ALA A 59 3.81 4.61 -7.71
CA ALA A 59 3.72 3.36 -6.97
C ALA A 59 2.25 2.95 -6.83
N LEU A 60 2.02 1.64 -6.75
CA LEU A 60 0.71 1.04 -6.60
C LEU A 60 0.71 0.16 -5.35
N GLY A 61 -0.41 0.16 -4.65
CA GLY A 61 -0.63 -0.68 -3.49
C GLY A 61 -2.11 -0.90 -3.23
N SER A 62 -2.39 -1.61 -2.18
CA SER A 62 -3.75 -1.84 -1.69
C SER A 62 -3.94 -1.18 -0.32
N GLY A 63 -5.18 -0.99 0.04
CA GLY A 63 -5.61 -0.50 1.34
C GLY A 63 -7.04 -0.91 1.61
N PHE A 64 -7.58 -0.49 2.75
CA PHE A 64 -8.94 -0.80 3.12
C PHE A 64 -9.60 0.32 3.94
N ILE A 65 -10.90 0.45 3.77
CA ILE A 65 -11.72 1.47 4.39
C ILE A 65 -12.17 0.99 5.77
N ILE A 66 -11.96 1.80 6.81
CA ILE A 66 -12.32 1.49 8.19
C ILE A 66 -13.42 2.37 8.77
N ASP A 67 -13.81 3.41 8.04
CA ASP A 67 -14.86 4.35 8.45
C ASP A 67 -15.66 4.81 7.23
N GLU A 68 -16.96 4.98 7.40
CA GLU A 68 -17.85 5.43 6.31
C GLU A 68 -17.48 6.81 5.74
N LYS A 69 -16.71 7.61 6.46
CA LYS A 69 -16.21 8.90 6.03
C LYS A 69 -14.98 8.80 5.11
N GLY A 70 -14.51 7.58 4.83
CA GLY A 70 -13.41 7.36 3.92
C GLY A 70 -12.02 7.38 4.56
N ILE A 71 -11.90 6.87 5.77
CA ILE A 71 -10.61 6.62 6.40
C ILE A 71 -10.06 5.30 5.88
N VAL A 72 -8.84 5.32 5.35
CA VAL A 72 -8.17 4.18 4.70
C VAL A 72 -6.89 3.84 5.43
N ILE A 73 -6.68 2.55 5.65
CA ILE A 73 -5.42 2.01 6.18
C ILE A 73 -4.64 1.40 5.02
N THR A 74 -3.34 1.61 5.04
CA THR A 74 -2.38 1.00 4.12
C THR A 74 -1.00 0.89 4.78
N ASN A 75 0.01 0.45 4.06
CA ASN A 75 1.40 0.46 4.51
C ASN A 75 2.04 1.82 4.28
N ASN A 76 2.90 2.23 5.21
CA ASN A 76 3.66 3.46 5.08
C ASN A 76 4.58 3.47 3.84
N HIS A 77 5.20 2.34 3.50
CA HIS A 77 6.08 2.27 2.33
C HIS A 77 5.36 2.49 0.99
N VAL A 78 4.02 2.31 0.96
CA VAL A 78 3.20 2.60 -0.24
C VAL A 78 3.08 4.11 -0.48
N ILE A 79 3.01 4.90 0.58
CA ILE A 79 2.68 6.34 0.50
C ILE A 79 3.84 7.26 0.87
N GLN A 80 4.95 6.74 1.38
CA GLN A 80 6.07 7.59 1.78
C GLN A 80 6.62 8.39 0.60
N ASP A 81 7.00 9.63 0.86
CA ASP A 81 7.55 10.56 -0.13
C ASP A 81 6.62 10.87 -1.31
N SER A 82 5.32 10.57 -1.19
CA SER A 82 4.34 10.82 -2.23
C SER A 82 3.89 12.28 -2.24
N GLU A 83 3.81 12.86 -3.43
CA GLU A 83 3.25 14.20 -3.65
C GLU A 83 1.73 14.14 -3.79
N ASP A 84 1.24 13.18 -4.57
CA ASP A 84 -0.18 12.95 -4.81
C ASP A 84 -0.56 11.52 -4.49
N ILE A 85 -1.69 11.36 -3.81
CA ILE A 85 -2.27 10.07 -3.48
C ILE A 85 -3.68 10.01 -4.04
N VAL A 86 -3.95 8.98 -4.82
CA VAL A 86 -5.26 8.69 -5.39
C VAL A 86 -5.74 7.32 -4.90
N VAL A 87 -6.95 7.27 -4.37
CA VAL A 87 -7.61 6.05 -3.91
C VAL A 87 -8.71 5.69 -4.90
N ARG A 88 -8.65 4.49 -5.45
CA ARG A 88 -9.67 3.97 -6.35
C ARG A 88 -10.58 3.01 -5.61
N VAL A 89 -11.87 3.29 -5.64
CA VAL A 89 -12.93 2.54 -4.95
C VAL A 89 -13.92 2.00 -5.99
N GLY A 90 -14.24 0.71 -5.92
CA GLY A 90 -15.27 0.10 -6.75
C GLY A 90 -14.97 0.08 -8.25
N GLY A 91 -13.72 0.13 -8.65
CA GLY A 91 -13.28 0.01 -10.03
C GLY A 91 -13.25 1.31 -10.84
N ASP A 92 -14.23 2.17 -10.71
CA ASP A 92 -14.39 3.36 -11.59
C ASP A 92 -14.15 4.69 -10.90
N LYS A 93 -14.33 4.76 -9.58
CA LYS A 93 -14.29 6.01 -8.84
C LYS A 93 -12.92 6.26 -8.25
N GLU A 94 -12.34 7.38 -8.61
CA GLU A 94 -11.05 7.86 -8.08
C GLU A 94 -11.28 9.06 -7.18
N TYR A 95 -10.54 9.09 -6.06
CA TYR A 95 -10.58 10.16 -5.09
C TYR A 95 -9.17 10.57 -4.72
N LYS A 96 -8.98 11.87 -4.52
CA LYS A 96 -7.77 12.36 -3.86
C LYS A 96 -7.82 11.98 -2.39
N ALA A 97 -6.66 11.70 -1.81
CA ALA A 97 -6.53 11.42 -0.40
C ALA A 97 -5.33 12.14 0.20
N THR A 98 -5.41 12.40 1.50
CA THR A 98 -4.34 13.02 2.27
C THR A 98 -3.90 12.09 3.40
N ILE A 99 -2.64 12.18 3.78
CA ILE A 99 -2.08 11.43 4.90
C ILE A 99 -2.51 12.13 6.18
N ILE A 100 -3.22 11.41 7.06
CA ILE A 100 -3.59 11.91 8.40
C ILE A 100 -2.75 11.28 9.51
N GLY A 101 -2.00 10.24 9.21
CA GLY A 101 -1.06 9.63 10.13
C GLY A 101 -0.18 8.62 9.40
N ALA A 102 1.04 8.47 9.87
CA ALA A 102 1.97 7.46 9.34
C ALA A 102 2.98 7.08 10.42
N ASP A 103 3.26 5.79 10.50
CA ASP A 103 4.26 5.24 11.40
C ASP A 103 5.22 4.34 10.61
N PRO A 104 6.44 4.84 10.32
CA PRO A 104 7.44 4.04 9.63
C PRO A 104 7.88 2.77 10.38
N LEU A 105 7.79 2.76 11.71
CA LEU A 105 8.23 1.63 12.53
C LEU A 105 7.31 0.43 12.42
N SER A 106 5.99 0.67 12.37
CA SER A 106 4.98 -0.37 12.15
C SER A 106 4.64 -0.56 10.67
N ASP A 107 5.15 0.32 9.80
CA ASP A 107 4.82 0.39 8.38
C ASP A 107 3.32 0.57 8.11
N ILE A 108 2.65 1.37 8.94
CA ILE A 108 1.21 1.66 8.81
C ILE A 108 1.01 3.13 8.47
N ALA A 109 0.10 3.40 7.56
CA ALA A 109 -0.35 4.74 7.23
C ALA A 109 -1.87 4.83 7.23
N VAL A 110 -2.37 6.00 7.58
CA VAL A 110 -3.79 6.32 7.62
C VAL A 110 -4.06 7.49 6.67
N LEU A 111 -4.99 7.29 5.76
CA LEU A 111 -5.37 8.28 4.75
C LEU A 111 -6.81 8.72 4.97
N GLN A 112 -7.10 9.95 4.57
CA GLN A 112 -8.46 10.48 4.46
C GLN A 112 -8.79 10.71 2.99
N ILE A 113 -9.83 10.05 2.50
CA ILE A 113 -10.39 10.32 1.17
C ILE A 113 -11.07 11.69 1.19
N ASP A 114 -10.75 12.51 0.20
CA ASP A 114 -11.38 13.81 0.00
C ASP A 114 -12.71 13.66 -0.75
N SER A 115 -13.76 13.34 -0.02
CA SER A 115 -15.12 13.20 -0.55
C SER A 115 -16.15 13.28 0.57
N LYS A 116 -17.36 13.72 0.23
CA LYS A 116 -18.53 13.71 1.12
C LYS A 116 -19.38 12.45 0.95
N GLU A 117 -19.00 11.57 0.03
CA GLU A 117 -19.70 10.30 -0.17
C GLU A 117 -19.53 9.38 1.05
N LYS A 118 -20.47 8.47 1.22
CA LYS A 118 -20.37 7.40 2.22
C LYS A 118 -19.73 6.18 1.60
N PHE A 119 -18.78 5.61 2.34
CA PHE A 119 -18.04 4.42 1.95
C PHE A 119 -18.46 3.22 2.81
N ILE A 120 -18.17 2.02 2.34
CA ILE A 120 -18.46 0.77 3.06
C ILE A 120 -17.21 0.39 3.86
N PRO A 121 -17.23 0.48 5.20
CA PRO A 121 -16.09 0.13 6.02
C PRO A 121 -16.07 -1.35 6.36
N VAL A 122 -14.87 -1.85 6.67
CA VAL A 122 -14.68 -3.11 7.39
C VAL A 122 -14.41 -2.82 8.86
N LYS A 123 -14.51 -3.86 9.68
CA LYS A 123 -14.27 -3.77 11.12
C LYS A 123 -12.96 -4.46 11.47
N PHE A 124 -12.30 -3.97 12.51
CA PHE A 124 -11.21 -4.70 13.12
C PHE A 124 -11.74 -5.82 14.00
N GLY A 125 -11.14 -7.00 13.86
CA GLY A 125 -11.34 -8.11 14.78
C GLY A 125 -10.31 -8.05 15.93
N ASP A 126 -10.41 -9.03 16.80
CA ASP A 126 -9.45 -9.22 17.88
C ASP A 126 -8.39 -10.25 17.44
N SER A 127 -7.24 -9.76 16.99
CA SER A 127 -6.15 -10.61 16.52
C SER A 127 -5.55 -11.49 17.64
N ASP A 128 -5.72 -11.11 18.90
CA ASP A 128 -5.25 -11.92 20.04
C ASP A 128 -6.04 -13.21 20.21
N LYS A 129 -7.27 -13.25 19.71
CA LYS A 129 -8.12 -14.45 19.71
C LYS A 129 -7.88 -15.36 18.51
N ALA A 130 -7.17 -14.90 17.51
CA ALA A 130 -6.85 -15.70 16.33
C ALA A 130 -5.86 -16.81 16.70
N ARG A 131 -6.10 -18.01 16.17
CA ARG A 131 -5.37 -19.23 16.52
C ARG A 131 -4.66 -19.79 15.31
N ILE A 132 -3.53 -20.43 15.54
CA ILE A 132 -2.85 -21.26 14.52
C ILE A 132 -3.84 -22.31 14.02
N GLY A 133 -3.98 -22.39 12.70
CA GLY A 133 -4.94 -23.28 12.04
C GLY A 133 -6.24 -22.61 11.62
N ASP A 134 -6.53 -21.40 12.08
CA ASP A 134 -7.72 -20.66 11.66
C ASP A 134 -7.61 -20.25 10.19
N TRP A 135 -8.70 -20.37 9.44
CA TRP A 135 -8.81 -19.87 8.08
C TRP A 135 -8.72 -18.34 8.04
N VAL A 136 -7.97 -17.86 7.05
CA VAL A 136 -7.85 -16.43 6.74
C VAL A 136 -7.93 -16.20 5.25
N ILE A 137 -8.38 -15.00 4.85
CA ILE A 137 -8.31 -14.54 3.48
C ILE A 137 -7.59 -13.20 3.40
N ALA A 138 -6.72 -13.07 2.41
CA ALA A 138 -6.07 -11.82 2.06
C ALA A 138 -6.71 -11.25 0.80
N ILE A 139 -7.11 -10.00 0.83
CA ILE A 139 -7.70 -9.32 -0.32
C ILE A 139 -6.82 -8.13 -0.70
N GLY A 140 -6.53 -8.00 -1.98
CA GLY A 140 -5.84 -6.86 -2.56
C GLY A 140 -6.55 -6.33 -3.78
N ASN A 141 -6.20 -5.12 -4.17
CA ASN A 141 -6.71 -4.46 -5.37
C ASN A 141 -5.59 -3.64 -6.03
N PRO A 142 -4.53 -4.31 -6.50
CA PRO A 142 -3.31 -3.61 -6.93
C PRO A 142 -3.49 -2.73 -8.17
N PHE A 143 -4.46 -3.05 -9.02
CA PHE A 143 -4.67 -2.34 -10.28
C PHE A 143 -6.00 -1.57 -10.34
N GLY A 144 -6.81 -1.64 -9.30
CA GLY A 144 -8.13 -1.01 -9.28
C GLY A 144 -9.16 -1.62 -10.23
N LEU A 145 -8.87 -2.78 -10.80
CA LEU A 145 -9.71 -3.47 -11.79
C LEU A 145 -10.61 -4.55 -11.18
N GLY A 146 -10.65 -4.60 -9.87
CA GLY A 146 -11.29 -5.65 -9.10
C GLY A 146 -10.30 -6.30 -8.15
N GLY A 147 -10.78 -6.83 -7.05
CA GLY A 147 -9.92 -7.43 -6.04
C GLY A 147 -9.36 -8.78 -6.45
N THR A 148 -8.25 -9.13 -5.83
CA THR A 148 -7.71 -10.50 -5.83
C THR A 148 -7.81 -11.07 -4.43
N VAL A 149 -8.15 -12.35 -4.33
CA VAL A 149 -8.35 -13.05 -3.06
C VAL A 149 -7.44 -14.25 -2.99
N THR A 150 -6.70 -14.36 -1.90
CA THR A 150 -5.96 -15.56 -1.55
C THR A 150 -6.43 -16.07 -0.20
N SER A 151 -6.36 -17.37 0.03
CA SER A 151 -6.78 -18.00 1.28
C SER A 151 -5.69 -18.90 1.82
N GLY A 152 -5.71 -19.07 3.11
CA GLY A 152 -4.81 -19.97 3.82
C GLY A 152 -5.20 -20.07 5.29
N ILE A 153 -4.25 -20.46 6.10
CA ILE A 153 -4.42 -20.55 7.55
C ILE A 153 -3.38 -19.69 8.27
N ILE A 154 -3.63 -19.40 9.52
CA ILE A 154 -2.59 -18.88 10.40
C ILE A 154 -1.61 -20.02 10.66
N SER A 155 -0.37 -19.85 10.21
CA SER A 155 0.70 -20.86 10.32
C SER A 155 1.50 -20.70 11.60
N ALA A 156 1.70 -19.45 12.04
CA ALA A 156 2.41 -19.11 13.26
C ALA A 156 2.00 -17.71 13.74
N ARG A 157 2.27 -17.44 15.01
CA ARG A 157 1.99 -16.13 15.62
C ARG A 157 3.22 -15.60 16.35
N ASN A 158 3.23 -14.28 16.57
CA ASN A 158 4.28 -13.58 17.32
C ASN A 158 5.68 -13.83 16.75
N ARG A 159 5.77 -13.90 15.42
CA ARG A 159 7.04 -14.05 14.73
C ARG A 159 7.68 -12.71 14.48
N SER A 160 8.88 -12.51 15.08
CA SER A 160 9.78 -11.43 14.73
C SER A 160 10.69 -11.87 13.59
N ILE A 161 10.85 -11.02 12.58
CA ILE A 161 11.80 -11.23 11.48
C ILE A 161 13.04 -10.34 11.61
N GLY A 162 13.20 -9.64 12.74
CA GLY A 162 14.38 -8.85 13.06
C GLY A 162 14.44 -7.47 12.40
N LEU A 163 13.35 -6.98 11.81
CA LEU A 163 13.33 -5.70 11.10
C LEU A 163 12.95 -4.51 11.97
N SER A 164 12.25 -4.73 13.10
CA SER A 164 11.73 -3.67 13.96
C SER A 164 11.55 -4.16 15.40
N ARG A 165 11.48 -3.21 16.35
CA ARG A 165 11.15 -3.49 17.76
C ARG A 165 9.67 -3.78 18.00
N TYR A 166 8.82 -3.46 17.02
CA TYR A 166 7.35 -3.55 17.13
C TYR A 166 6.80 -4.68 16.27
N GLU A 167 7.63 -5.69 15.99
CA GLU A 167 7.21 -6.84 15.21
C GLU A 167 6.35 -7.79 16.04
N ASP A 168 5.09 -7.90 15.66
CA ASP A 168 4.16 -8.91 16.12
C ASP A 168 3.40 -9.43 14.89
N TYR A 169 4.07 -10.29 14.13
CA TYR A 169 3.55 -10.77 12.86
C TYR A 169 2.74 -12.04 13.03
N ILE A 170 1.62 -12.06 12.29
CA ILE A 170 0.90 -13.28 11.97
C ILE A 170 1.51 -13.86 10.70
N GLN A 171 1.99 -15.10 10.77
CA GLN A 171 2.43 -15.82 9.58
C GLN A 171 1.27 -16.61 9.00
N THR A 172 1.07 -16.53 7.70
CA THR A 172 0.04 -17.26 6.96
C THR A 172 0.64 -17.92 5.72
N ASP A 173 0.04 -19.01 5.26
CA ASP A 173 0.33 -19.64 3.98
C ASP A 173 -0.57 -19.12 2.84
N ALA A 174 -1.52 -18.23 3.14
CA ALA A 174 -2.17 -17.43 2.11
C ALA A 174 -1.10 -16.67 1.31
N SER A 175 -1.21 -16.67 -0.01
CA SER A 175 -0.20 -15.99 -0.85
C SER A 175 -0.21 -14.49 -0.61
N ILE A 176 0.87 -13.97 -0.06
CA ILE A 176 1.12 -12.54 0.13
C ILE A 176 2.18 -12.10 -0.88
N ASN A 177 1.86 -11.07 -1.63
CA ASN A 177 2.75 -10.52 -2.66
C ASN A 177 2.50 -8.99 -2.80
N SER A 178 3.21 -8.35 -3.70
CA SER A 178 3.05 -6.92 -3.95
C SER A 178 1.62 -6.51 -4.33
N GLY A 179 0.82 -7.43 -4.84
CA GLY A 179 -0.56 -7.18 -5.24
C GLY A 179 -1.52 -7.01 -4.07
N ASN A 180 -1.26 -7.62 -2.92
CA ASN A 180 -2.11 -7.47 -1.74
C ASN A 180 -1.43 -6.74 -0.56
N SER A 181 -0.20 -6.28 -0.75
CA SER A 181 0.51 -5.48 0.24
C SER A 181 -0.25 -4.19 0.57
N GLY A 182 -0.45 -3.92 1.85
CA GLY A 182 -1.28 -2.83 2.37
C GLY A 182 -2.75 -3.19 2.49
N GLY A 183 -3.20 -4.28 1.89
CA GLY A 183 -4.55 -4.80 2.00
C GLY A 183 -4.78 -5.56 3.30
N PRO A 184 -6.06 -5.88 3.60
CA PRO A 184 -6.44 -6.52 4.84
C PRO A 184 -6.26 -8.04 4.79
N LEU A 185 -5.96 -8.62 5.95
CA LEU A 185 -6.10 -10.03 6.23
C LEU A 185 -7.35 -10.22 7.10
N PHE A 186 -8.31 -10.99 6.62
CA PHE A 186 -9.59 -11.21 7.29
C PHE A 186 -9.67 -12.58 7.94
N ASP A 187 -10.38 -12.65 9.07
CA ASP A 187 -10.90 -13.91 9.61
C ASP A 187 -12.20 -14.32 8.88
N MET A 188 -12.78 -15.44 9.29
CA MET A 188 -14.01 -15.96 8.67
C MET A 188 -15.27 -15.18 9.03
N ASN A 189 -15.20 -14.27 10.00
CA ASN A 189 -16.27 -13.32 10.30
C ASN A 189 -16.23 -12.09 9.39
N GLY A 190 -15.19 -11.92 8.60
CA GLY A 190 -14.95 -10.75 7.78
C GLY A 190 -14.37 -9.56 8.55
N ASP A 191 -13.74 -9.84 9.68
CA ASP A 191 -13.06 -8.83 10.48
C ASP A 191 -11.56 -8.83 10.17
N VAL A 192 -10.97 -7.65 10.15
CA VAL A 192 -9.53 -7.48 9.88
C VAL A 192 -8.72 -7.89 11.11
N ILE A 193 -7.82 -8.82 10.94
CA ILE A 193 -6.89 -9.27 11.99
C ILE A 193 -5.43 -8.97 11.67
N GLY A 194 -5.15 -8.48 10.47
CA GLY A 194 -3.80 -8.11 10.07
C GLY A 194 -3.79 -7.24 8.80
N ILE A 195 -2.63 -6.68 8.53
CA ILE A 195 -2.35 -5.91 7.33
C ILE A 195 -1.25 -6.64 6.57
N ASN A 196 -1.50 -6.92 5.29
CA ASN A 196 -0.56 -7.68 4.46
C ASN A 196 0.68 -6.83 4.15
N THR A 197 1.82 -7.42 4.34
CA THR A 197 3.10 -6.76 4.06
C THR A 197 4.16 -7.74 3.58
#